data_c4780958614a9120fb02bdcdcaca656a
#
_entry.id   c4780958614a9120fb02bdcdcaca656a
#
_cell.length_a   1.000
_cell.length_b   1.000
_cell.length_c   1.000
_cell.angle_alpha   90.00
_cell.angle_beta   90.00
_cell.angle_gamma   90.00
#
_symmetry.space_group_name_H-M   'P 1'
#
loop_
_entity.id
_entity.type
_entity.pdbx_description
1 polymer ?
#
loop_
_entity_poly.entity_id
_entity_poly.type
_entity_poly.pdbx_seq_one_letter_code
_entity_poly.pdbx_strand_id
1 'polypeptide(L)'
;MKATAKTLDMEKLEVKDAGNELVSINGTNFDVSFNNATGTIQCLVYNGDTIIAEGKGPRLEPYRAFVNNDNWICDKWFELGLHNLKHKVTNKNIHREKDGRLILTYTVESQAPNSARLIGGTSSGHNEIKELEEKKFGENDFKFTSNQVWTVYSDGKIEFNASVSSSNPDVILPRL
;
A
#
# COMPACT_ATOMS: atom_id res chain seq x y z
N MET A 1 40.95 12.89 26.26
CA MET A 1 39.61 13.44 26.28
C MET A 1 38.61 12.36 25.85
N LYS A 2 37.80 11.83 26.76
CA LYS A 2 36.71 10.90 26.38
C LYS A 2 35.55 11.73 25.90
N ALA A 3 35.18 11.58 24.64
CA ALA A 3 33.93 12.15 24.10
C ALA A 3 32.77 11.48 24.83
N THR A 4 32.09 12.22 25.67
CA THR A 4 30.82 11.80 26.27
C THR A 4 29.79 11.79 25.13
N ALA A 5 29.35 10.61 24.72
CA ALA A 5 28.23 10.50 23.83
C ALA A 5 27.02 11.18 24.48
N LYS A 6 26.56 12.30 23.91
CA LYS A 6 25.32 12.94 24.29
C LYS A 6 24.23 11.92 23.99
N THR A 7 23.66 11.33 25.04
CA THR A 7 22.42 10.59 24.92
C THR A 7 21.40 11.62 24.44
N LEU A 8 21.04 11.58 23.15
CA LEU A 8 19.88 12.28 22.64
C LEU A 8 18.70 11.71 23.43
N ASP A 9 18.06 12.56 24.23
CA ASP A 9 16.78 12.27 24.86
C ASP A 9 15.81 12.04 23.69
N MET A 10 15.60 10.76 23.36
CA MET A 10 14.73 10.39 22.24
C MET A 10 13.29 10.64 22.72
N GLU A 11 12.71 11.74 22.28
CA GLU A 11 11.33 12.07 22.58
C GLU A 11 10.45 10.87 22.23
N LYS A 12 9.59 10.51 23.17
CA LYS A 12 8.80 9.30 23.11
C LYS A 12 7.66 9.48 22.12
N LEU A 13 7.63 8.69 21.05
CA LEU A 13 6.48 8.64 20.16
C LEU A 13 5.20 8.30 20.94
N GLU A 14 4.17 9.10 20.79
CA GLU A 14 2.84 8.78 21.30
C GLU A 14 2.07 7.97 20.27
N VAL A 15 1.44 6.87 20.72
CA VAL A 15 0.63 5.99 19.87
C VAL A 15 -0.79 6.00 20.37
N LYS A 16 -1.72 6.28 19.48
CA LYS A 16 -3.16 6.15 19.71
C LYS A 16 -3.71 5.13 18.71
N ASP A 17 -4.05 3.96 19.20
CA ASP A 17 -4.75 2.94 18.40
C ASP A 17 -6.25 3.15 18.56
N ALA A 18 -6.92 3.63 17.52
CA ALA A 18 -8.36 3.81 17.45
C ALA A 18 -9.07 2.49 17.04
N GLY A 19 -8.49 1.34 17.35
CA GLY A 19 -9.05 0.03 17.06
C GLY A 19 -8.82 -0.42 15.62
N ASN A 20 -9.89 -0.83 14.92
CA ASN A 20 -9.74 -1.45 13.60
C ASN A 20 -9.55 -0.45 12.45
N GLU A 21 -9.69 0.84 12.67
CA GLU A 21 -9.69 1.82 11.59
C GLU A 21 -8.34 2.52 11.42
N LEU A 22 -7.81 3.13 12.47
CA LEU A 22 -6.61 3.96 12.39
C LEU A 22 -5.64 3.70 13.54
N VAL A 23 -4.35 3.77 13.24
CA VAL A 23 -3.28 3.97 14.23
C VAL A 23 -2.65 5.32 13.98
N SER A 24 -2.66 6.19 14.99
CA SER A 24 -2.00 7.50 14.94
C SER A 24 -0.75 7.49 15.78
N ILE A 25 0.32 8.05 15.23
CA ILE A 25 1.64 8.18 15.86
C ILE A 25 2.02 9.65 15.81
N ASN A 26 2.23 10.24 16.98
CA ASN A 26 2.60 11.63 17.12
C ASN A 26 4.04 11.73 17.60
N GLY A 27 4.84 12.53 16.92
CA GLY A 27 6.18 12.96 17.30
C GLY A 27 6.21 14.45 17.55
N THR A 28 7.40 15.04 17.78
CA THR A 28 7.53 16.46 18.10
C THR A 28 7.08 17.38 16.99
N ASN A 29 7.40 17.04 15.76
CA ASN A 29 7.16 17.87 14.57
C ASN A 29 6.51 17.11 13.43
N PHE A 30 5.94 15.95 13.70
CA PHE A 30 5.19 15.17 12.72
C PHE A 30 4.04 14.40 13.35
N ASP A 31 3.02 14.15 12.57
CA ASP A 31 1.89 13.28 12.87
C ASP A 31 1.68 12.33 11.69
N VAL A 32 1.65 11.04 11.95
CA VAL A 32 1.34 10.04 10.93
C VAL A 32 0.21 9.13 11.41
N SER A 33 -0.73 8.85 10.54
CA SER A 33 -1.76 7.85 10.77
C SER A 33 -1.75 6.79 9.68
N PHE A 34 -1.97 5.54 10.10
CA PHE A 34 -2.05 4.38 9.23
C PHE A 34 -3.47 3.84 9.22
N ASN A 35 -3.95 3.48 8.04
CA ASN A 35 -5.24 2.83 7.86
C ASN A 35 -5.08 1.32 8.09
N ASN A 36 -5.68 0.80 9.16
CA ASN A 36 -5.59 -0.61 9.53
C ASN A 36 -6.36 -1.55 8.60
N ALA A 37 -7.27 -1.03 7.77
CA ALA A 37 -7.98 -1.85 6.80
C ALA A 37 -7.18 -2.06 5.52
N THR A 38 -6.33 -1.09 5.13
CA THR A 38 -5.60 -1.10 3.86
C THR A 38 -4.08 -1.20 3.99
N GLY A 39 -3.53 -0.98 5.20
CA GLY A 39 -2.08 -1.05 5.49
C GLY A 39 -1.28 0.13 4.94
N THR A 40 -1.93 1.24 4.56
CA THR A 40 -1.25 2.42 4.00
C THR A 40 -1.32 3.62 4.94
N ILE A 41 -0.48 4.64 4.67
CA ILE A 41 -0.57 5.92 5.37
C ILE A 41 -1.88 6.61 4.98
N GLN A 42 -2.70 6.92 5.99
CA GLN A 42 -3.93 7.70 5.84
C GLN A 42 -3.64 9.19 5.77
N CYS A 43 -2.76 9.67 6.65
CA CYS A 43 -2.35 11.06 6.70
C CYS A 43 -0.91 11.16 7.21
N LEU A 44 -0.14 12.06 6.66
CA LEU A 44 1.18 12.45 7.16
C LEU A 44 1.27 13.97 7.14
N VAL A 45 1.49 14.54 8.32
CA VAL A 45 1.76 15.97 8.52
C VAL A 45 3.20 16.12 9.02
N TYR A 46 3.94 17.05 8.49
CA TYR A 46 5.31 17.34 8.91
C TYR A 46 5.51 18.86 9.04
N ASN A 47 5.95 19.32 10.22
CA ASN A 47 6.07 20.76 10.57
C ASN A 47 4.81 21.60 10.30
N GLY A 48 3.62 20.99 10.42
CA GLY A 48 2.33 21.63 10.13
C GLY A 48 1.87 21.52 8.69
N ASP A 49 2.71 21.05 7.77
CA ASP A 49 2.36 20.84 6.36
C ASP A 49 1.87 19.40 6.11
N THR A 50 0.75 19.27 5.40
CA THR A 50 0.21 17.96 5.00
C THR A 50 0.96 17.43 3.79
N ILE A 51 1.71 16.34 4.00
CA ILE A 51 2.48 15.67 2.94
C ILE A 51 1.65 14.57 2.26
N ILE A 52 0.87 13.81 3.05
CA ILE A 52 -0.04 12.77 2.55
C ILE A 52 -1.41 13.01 3.19
N ALA A 53 -2.46 12.98 2.38
CA ALA A 53 -3.85 13.14 2.82
C ALA A 53 -4.74 12.02 2.27
N GLU A 54 -5.89 11.83 2.89
CA GLU A 54 -7.01 11.01 2.37
C GLU A 54 -6.65 9.57 2.00
N GLY A 55 -5.69 8.96 2.71
CA GLY A 55 -5.27 7.58 2.43
C GLY A 55 -4.49 7.39 1.12
N LYS A 56 -3.90 8.47 0.60
CA LYS A 56 -3.08 8.44 -0.64
C LYS A 56 -1.62 8.06 -0.37
N GLY A 57 -1.35 7.34 0.72
CA GLY A 57 -0.03 6.79 1.00
C GLY A 57 0.38 5.69 0.00
N PRO A 58 1.64 5.24 0.06
CA PRO A 58 2.15 4.18 -0.81
C PRO A 58 1.30 2.91 -0.74
N ARG A 59 1.00 2.35 -1.91
CA ARG A 59 0.25 1.09 -2.05
C ARG A 59 0.72 0.34 -3.30
N LEU A 60 0.40 -0.95 -3.37
CA LEU A 60 0.67 -1.75 -4.57
C LEU A 60 -0.20 -1.25 -5.73
N GLU A 61 0.45 -0.85 -6.82
CA GLU A 61 -0.21 -0.42 -8.05
C GLU A 61 0.51 -1.02 -9.27
N PRO A 62 0.19 -2.26 -9.65
CA PRO A 62 0.87 -2.95 -10.76
C PRO A 62 0.36 -2.50 -12.12
N TYR A 63 -0.74 -1.75 -12.18
CA TYR A 63 -1.33 -1.29 -13.43
C TYR A 63 -0.70 0.02 -13.92
N ARG A 64 -0.56 0.14 -15.24
CA ARG A 64 -0.34 1.39 -15.97
C ARG A 64 -1.23 1.44 -17.20
N ALA A 65 -1.48 2.61 -17.73
CA ALA A 65 -2.11 2.74 -19.03
C ALA A 65 -1.32 1.96 -20.08
N PHE A 66 -2.02 1.18 -20.89
CA PHE A 66 -1.41 0.43 -21.97
C PHE A 66 -1.07 1.33 -23.17
N VAL A 67 -0.13 0.89 -23.96
CA VAL A 67 0.30 1.52 -25.23
C VAL A 67 0.17 0.51 -26.36
N ASN A 68 0.36 0.94 -27.62
CA ASN A 68 0.20 0.06 -28.78
C ASN A 68 0.99 -1.25 -28.72
N ASN A 69 2.18 -1.22 -28.09
CA ASN A 69 3.01 -2.43 -27.94
C ASN A 69 2.43 -3.43 -26.90
N ASP A 70 1.45 -3.04 -26.13
CA ASP A 70 0.81 -3.90 -25.11
C ASP A 70 -0.42 -4.66 -25.67
N ASN A 71 -0.79 -4.46 -26.94
CA ASN A 71 -1.98 -5.04 -27.57
C ASN A 71 -2.14 -6.55 -27.37
N TRP A 72 -1.01 -7.27 -27.33
CA TRP A 72 -1.00 -8.72 -27.20
C TRP A 72 -1.28 -9.23 -25.77
N ILE A 73 -1.25 -8.34 -24.75
CA ILE A 73 -1.34 -8.71 -23.33
C ILE A 73 -2.34 -7.88 -22.54
N CYS A 74 -2.69 -6.65 -22.99
CA CYS A 74 -3.47 -5.73 -22.19
C CYS A 74 -4.84 -6.29 -21.76
N ASP A 75 -5.49 -7.11 -22.58
CA ASP A 75 -6.76 -7.76 -22.23
C ASP A 75 -6.63 -8.62 -20.96
N LYS A 76 -5.49 -9.32 -20.80
CA LYS A 76 -5.21 -10.12 -19.61
C LYS A 76 -5.12 -9.28 -18.35
N TRP A 77 -4.60 -8.05 -18.42
CA TRP A 77 -4.53 -7.15 -17.28
C TRP A 77 -5.93 -6.73 -16.80
N PHE A 78 -6.88 -6.53 -17.72
CA PHE A 78 -8.28 -6.26 -17.39
C PHE A 78 -9.01 -7.50 -16.89
N GLU A 79 -8.79 -8.66 -17.53
CA GLU A 79 -9.34 -9.93 -17.07
C GLU A 79 -8.93 -10.26 -15.63
N LEU A 80 -7.71 -9.90 -15.23
CA LEU A 80 -7.18 -10.06 -13.87
C LEU A 80 -7.53 -8.89 -12.93
N GLY A 81 -8.17 -7.83 -13.46
CA GLY A 81 -8.60 -6.67 -12.70
C GLY A 81 -7.47 -5.81 -12.14
N LEU A 82 -6.27 -5.81 -12.77
CA LEU A 82 -5.10 -5.08 -12.26
C LEU A 82 -5.34 -3.58 -12.11
N HIS A 83 -6.26 -3.00 -12.89
CA HIS A 83 -6.64 -1.58 -12.86
C HIS A 83 -7.54 -1.20 -11.66
N ASN A 84 -8.10 -2.18 -10.93
CA ASN A 84 -9.11 -1.94 -9.88
C ASN A 84 -8.85 -2.78 -8.63
N LEU A 85 -7.61 -2.87 -8.19
CA LEU A 85 -7.27 -3.63 -6.97
C LEU A 85 -7.86 -2.95 -5.74
N LYS A 86 -8.46 -3.77 -4.87
CA LYS A 86 -8.85 -3.42 -3.51
C LYS A 86 -7.86 -4.06 -2.55
N HIS A 87 -7.44 -3.30 -1.56
CA HIS A 87 -6.43 -3.72 -0.58
C HIS A 87 -7.13 -4.04 0.74
N LYS A 88 -6.81 -5.18 1.32
CA LYS A 88 -7.36 -5.64 2.59
C LYS A 88 -6.26 -6.19 3.48
N VAL A 89 -6.11 -5.61 4.66
CA VAL A 89 -5.22 -6.16 5.69
C VAL A 89 -5.81 -7.46 6.23
N THR A 90 -5.03 -8.52 6.19
CA THR A 90 -5.38 -9.83 6.74
C THR A 90 -4.69 -10.11 8.07
N ASN A 91 -3.53 -9.46 8.31
CA ASN A 91 -2.83 -9.53 9.58
C ASN A 91 -2.10 -8.20 9.85
N LYS A 92 -2.08 -7.78 11.12
CA LYS A 92 -1.34 -6.62 11.58
C LYS A 92 -0.67 -6.87 12.91
N ASN A 93 0.49 -6.25 13.10
CA ASN A 93 1.14 -6.18 14.39
C ASN A 93 1.83 -4.82 14.56
N ILE A 94 1.83 -4.30 15.78
CA ILE A 94 2.47 -3.04 16.14
C ILE A 94 3.26 -3.27 17.41
N HIS A 95 4.55 -2.98 17.39
CA HIS A 95 5.38 -3.07 18.56
C HIS A 95 6.41 -1.93 18.63
N ARG A 96 6.85 -1.65 19.83
CA ARG A 96 7.88 -0.66 20.12
C ARG A 96 9.19 -1.36 20.39
N GLU A 97 10.22 -0.94 19.70
CA GLU A 97 11.60 -1.39 19.95
C GLU A 97 12.21 -0.73 21.19
N LYS A 98 13.29 -1.31 21.69
CA LYS A 98 14.00 -0.80 22.88
C LYS A 98 14.58 0.60 22.67
N ASP A 99 14.90 0.96 21.44
CA ASP A 99 15.40 2.28 21.02
C ASP A 99 14.29 3.30 20.79
N GLY A 100 13.02 2.96 21.07
CA GLY A 100 11.87 3.84 21.02
C GLY A 100 11.16 3.90 19.67
N ARG A 101 11.75 3.41 18.57
CA ARG A 101 11.09 3.34 17.27
C ARG A 101 9.88 2.40 17.30
N LEU A 102 8.92 2.67 16.43
CA LEU A 102 7.73 1.85 16.26
C LEU A 102 7.81 1.07 14.97
N ILE A 103 7.48 -0.21 15.03
CA ILE A 103 7.40 -1.08 13.87
C ILE A 103 5.95 -1.53 13.71
N LEU A 104 5.36 -1.22 12.54
CA LEU A 104 4.06 -1.68 12.13
C LEU A 104 4.25 -2.67 10.99
N THR A 105 3.70 -3.86 11.15
CA THR A 105 3.72 -4.89 10.10
C THR A 105 2.30 -5.16 9.65
N TYR A 106 2.11 -5.24 8.32
CA TYR A 106 0.84 -5.60 7.72
C TYR A 106 1.05 -6.72 6.70
N THR A 107 0.16 -7.70 6.70
CA THR A 107 -0.04 -8.59 5.55
C THR A 107 -1.28 -8.08 4.82
N VAL A 108 -1.09 -7.69 3.56
CA VAL A 108 -2.16 -7.08 2.74
C VAL A 108 -2.43 -7.97 1.53
N GLU A 109 -3.68 -8.39 1.38
CA GLU A 109 -4.17 -8.99 0.15
C GLU A 109 -4.71 -7.89 -0.77
N SER A 110 -4.33 -7.96 -2.05
CA SER A 110 -4.74 -7.00 -3.08
C SER A 110 -5.37 -7.77 -4.23
N GLN A 111 -6.68 -7.62 -4.40
CA GLN A 111 -7.48 -8.34 -5.39
C GLN A 111 -8.55 -7.41 -5.98
N ALA A 112 -8.83 -7.58 -7.26
CA ALA A 112 -9.98 -6.93 -7.88
C ALA A 112 -11.30 -7.55 -7.39
N PRO A 113 -12.40 -6.78 -7.35
CA PRO A 113 -13.72 -7.34 -7.02
C PRO A 113 -14.24 -8.27 -8.09
N ASN A 114 -13.88 -8.04 -9.33
CA ASN A 114 -14.34 -8.79 -10.51
C ASN A 114 -13.38 -8.63 -11.69
N SER A 115 -13.53 -9.49 -12.68
CA SER A 115 -12.89 -9.38 -13.99
C SER A 115 -13.45 -8.20 -14.78
N ALA A 116 -12.68 -7.68 -15.73
CA ALA A 116 -13.11 -6.66 -16.66
C ALA A 116 -12.71 -7.00 -18.11
N ARG A 117 -13.27 -6.28 -19.07
CA ARG A 117 -12.94 -6.38 -20.49
C ARG A 117 -12.65 -5.00 -21.05
N LEU A 118 -11.65 -4.92 -21.91
CA LEU A 118 -11.42 -3.75 -22.75
C LEU A 118 -12.34 -3.82 -23.99
N ILE A 119 -13.11 -2.77 -24.23
CA ILE A 119 -13.94 -2.63 -25.42
C ILE A 119 -13.32 -1.55 -26.31
N GLY A 120 -13.20 -1.82 -27.61
CA GLY A 120 -12.68 -0.87 -28.59
C GLY A 120 -11.25 -1.13 -29.04
N GLY A 121 -10.40 -1.67 -28.19
CA GLY A 121 -8.98 -1.95 -28.48
C GLY A 121 -8.12 -0.68 -28.64
N THR A 122 -6.80 -0.87 -28.71
CA THR A 122 -5.81 0.23 -28.68
C THR A 122 -5.81 1.13 -29.93
N SER A 123 -6.32 0.63 -31.06
CA SER A 123 -6.33 1.36 -32.35
C SER A 123 -7.61 2.14 -32.63
N SER A 124 -8.67 1.96 -31.82
CA SER A 124 -9.97 2.57 -32.10
C SER A 124 -10.10 4.03 -31.66
N GLY A 125 -9.18 4.52 -30.83
CA GLY A 125 -9.27 5.86 -30.22
C GLY A 125 -10.34 6.02 -29.15
N HIS A 126 -11.21 5.00 -28.98
CA HIS A 126 -12.29 4.96 -27.98
C HIS A 126 -12.18 3.64 -27.22
N ASN A 127 -11.61 3.70 -26.02
CA ASN A 127 -11.47 2.53 -25.16
C ASN A 127 -12.36 2.67 -23.94
N GLU A 128 -13.16 1.65 -23.69
CA GLU A 128 -14.01 1.54 -22.51
C GLU A 128 -13.62 0.29 -21.72
N ILE A 129 -13.46 0.45 -20.41
CA ILE A 129 -13.28 -0.68 -19.50
C ILE A 129 -14.64 -1.08 -18.98
N LYS A 130 -15.08 -2.29 -19.32
CA LYS A 130 -16.34 -2.85 -18.83
C LYS A 130 -16.07 -3.87 -17.74
N GLU A 131 -16.52 -3.57 -16.54
CA GLU A 131 -16.52 -4.51 -15.43
C GLU A 131 -17.53 -5.63 -15.66
N LEU A 132 -17.11 -6.88 -15.44
CA LEU A 132 -17.92 -8.07 -15.64
C LEU A 132 -18.44 -8.57 -14.30
N GLU A 133 -19.55 -8.02 -13.83
CA GLU A 133 -20.14 -8.34 -12.53
C GLU A 133 -20.46 -9.83 -12.33
N GLU A 134 -20.73 -10.55 -13.41
CA GLU A 134 -20.95 -11.99 -13.42
C GLU A 134 -19.67 -12.80 -13.15
N LYS A 135 -18.52 -12.17 -13.32
CA LYS A 135 -17.19 -12.77 -13.06
C LYS A 135 -16.57 -12.18 -11.80
N LYS A 136 -17.26 -12.26 -10.69
CA LYS A 136 -16.75 -11.84 -9.37
C LYS A 136 -15.59 -12.72 -8.96
N PHE A 137 -14.57 -12.09 -8.36
CA PHE A 137 -13.41 -12.79 -7.84
C PHE A 137 -13.69 -13.35 -6.45
N GLY A 138 -13.29 -14.60 -6.25
CA GLY A 138 -13.32 -15.30 -4.98
C GLY A 138 -11.91 -15.54 -4.43
N GLU A 139 -11.83 -16.32 -3.37
CA GLU A 139 -10.59 -16.55 -2.63
C GLU A 139 -9.47 -17.19 -3.49
N ASN A 140 -9.82 -18.02 -4.45
CA ASN A 140 -8.87 -18.75 -5.31
C ASN A 140 -8.52 -18.01 -6.61
N ASP A 141 -9.12 -16.85 -6.85
CA ASP A 141 -8.81 -16.05 -8.02
C ASP A 141 -7.51 -15.27 -7.84
N PHE A 142 -7.05 -14.63 -8.92
CA PHE A 142 -5.79 -13.91 -8.95
C PHE A 142 -5.75 -12.81 -7.88
N LYS A 143 -4.69 -12.82 -7.08
CA LYS A 143 -4.42 -11.81 -6.07
C LYS A 143 -2.92 -11.65 -5.82
N PHE A 144 -2.56 -10.54 -5.21
CA PHE A 144 -1.25 -10.32 -4.61
C PHE A 144 -1.35 -10.43 -3.09
N THR A 145 -0.27 -10.90 -2.49
CA THR A 145 -0.04 -10.81 -1.05
C THR A 145 1.23 -10.01 -0.81
N SER A 146 1.14 -8.92 -0.05
CA SER A 146 2.29 -8.12 0.34
C SER A 146 2.50 -8.17 1.86
N ASN A 147 3.76 -8.42 2.27
CA ASN A 147 4.19 -8.25 3.64
C ASN A 147 4.90 -6.91 3.73
N GLN A 148 4.33 -6.00 4.50
CA GLN A 148 4.77 -4.62 4.64
C GLN A 148 5.33 -4.38 6.03
N VAL A 149 6.43 -3.65 6.12
CA VAL A 149 7.07 -3.23 7.36
C VAL A 149 7.29 -1.72 7.30
N TRP A 150 6.62 -1.02 8.19
CA TRP A 150 6.79 0.41 8.41
C TRP A 150 7.58 0.62 9.69
N THR A 151 8.65 1.39 9.64
CA THR A 151 9.42 1.78 10.82
C THR A 151 9.32 3.29 10.99
N VAL A 152 8.78 3.72 12.13
CA VAL A 152 8.63 5.14 12.48
C VAL A 152 9.61 5.48 13.57
N TYR A 153 10.49 6.44 13.29
CA TYR A 153 11.52 6.93 14.22
C TYR A 153 11.07 8.20 14.92
N SER A 154 11.63 8.47 16.09
CA SER A 154 11.29 9.66 16.91
C SER A 154 11.67 10.98 16.24
N ASP A 155 12.63 10.99 15.31
CA ASP A 155 13.03 12.16 14.51
C ASP A 155 12.11 12.44 13.31
N GLY A 156 11.04 11.63 13.13
CA GLY A 156 10.09 11.76 12.03
C GLY A 156 10.46 10.99 10.77
N LYS A 157 11.61 10.32 10.74
CA LYS A 157 11.94 9.41 9.64
C LYS A 157 10.95 8.24 9.60
N ILE A 158 10.44 7.93 8.41
CA ILE A 158 9.59 6.78 8.16
C ILE A 158 10.24 5.91 7.09
N GLU A 159 10.49 4.66 7.40
CA GLU A 159 10.99 3.66 6.45
C GLU A 159 9.87 2.70 6.07
N PHE A 160 9.84 2.34 4.79
CA PHE A 160 8.91 1.36 4.26
C PHE A 160 9.66 0.26 3.50
N ASN A 161 9.40 -0.98 3.89
CA ASN A 161 9.88 -2.17 3.20
C ASN A 161 8.69 -3.07 2.89
N ALA A 162 8.65 -3.62 1.68
CA ALA A 162 7.61 -4.56 1.30
C ALA A 162 8.17 -5.69 0.44
N SER A 163 7.67 -6.89 0.67
CA SER A 163 7.80 -8.02 -0.24
C SER A 163 6.43 -8.35 -0.81
N VAL A 164 6.37 -8.60 -2.11
CA VAL A 164 5.12 -8.87 -2.83
C VAL A 164 5.23 -10.21 -3.54
N SER A 165 4.20 -11.02 -3.44
CA SER A 165 4.02 -12.25 -4.22
C SER A 165 2.65 -12.23 -4.89
N SER A 166 2.55 -12.86 -6.06
CA SER A 166 1.27 -13.10 -6.74
C SER A 166 0.83 -14.55 -6.56
N SER A 167 -0.46 -14.81 -6.61
CA SER A 167 -1.03 -16.17 -6.60
C SER A 167 -0.70 -16.95 -7.88
N ASN A 168 -0.28 -16.27 -8.95
CA ASN A 168 0.20 -16.85 -10.19
C ASN A 168 1.45 -16.11 -10.67
N PRO A 169 2.66 -16.73 -10.54
CA PRO A 169 3.92 -16.09 -10.92
C PRO A 169 4.12 -15.93 -12.43
N ASP A 170 3.33 -16.65 -13.25
CA ASP A 170 3.45 -16.60 -14.71
C ASP A 170 2.72 -15.39 -15.33
N VAL A 171 2.05 -14.59 -14.52
CA VAL A 171 1.37 -13.37 -15.00
C VAL A 171 2.38 -12.31 -15.36
N ILE A 172 2.31 -11.84 -16.60
CA ILE A 172 3.13 -10.71 -17.07
C ILE A 172 2.47 -9.41 -16.62
N LEU A 173 3.15 -8.69 -15.76
CA LEU A 173 2.66 -7.43 -15.19
C LEU A 173 3.12 -6.23 -16.03
N PRO A 174 2.28 -5.15 -16.14
CA PRO A 174 2.67 -3.94 -16.87
C PRO A 174 3.76 -3.14 -16.15
N ARG A 175 3.86 -3.30 -14.83
CA ARG A 175 4.94 -2.78 -13.98
C ARG A 175 4.91 -3.44 -12.59
N LEU A 176 6.03 -3.34 -11.89
CA LEU A 176 6.18 -3.57 -10.44
C LEU A 176 6.95 -2.41 -9.84
#